data_10cb9a4099afcf2740f32050e2eb788b
#
_entry.id   10cb9a4099afcf2740f32050e2eb788b
#
_cell.length_a   1.000
_cell.length_b   1.000
_cell.length_c   1.000
_cell.angle_alpha   90.00
_cell.angle_beta   90.00
_cell.angle_gamma   90.00
#
_symmetry.space_group_name_H-M   'P 1'
#
loop_
_entity.id
_entity.type
_entity.pdbx_description
1 polymer ?
#
loop_
_entity_poly.entity_id
_entity_poly.type
_entity_poly.pdbx_seq_one_letter_code
_entity_poly.pdbx_strand_id
1 'polypeptide(L)'
;MMRIRVLFVVALMAVSSLAIAQDSMKKGDKGWTDLEKQLADINDQWVCAHKYHKDHAQDCVDFKNKIWPDTFFEISRQGEVTDKQEMVKRQTATATARPVSPGDAGPNPQDFKLMAVYRDVALATDHTVFKAPDASGKIVVTDEATVLRMFVKLDGKWRPAGAALVPVK
;
A
#
# COMPACT_ATOMS: atom_id res chain seq x y z
N MET A 1 -53.87 -20.64 -9.46
CA MET A 1 -52.52 -20.77 -10.01
C MET A 1 -51.54 -19.71 -9.54
N MET A 2 -51.41 -19.44 -8.20
CA MET A 2 -50.61 -18.32 -7.67
C MET A 2 -49.68 -18.71 -6.51
N ARG A 3 -49.43 -19.98 -6.28
CA ARG A 3 -48.59 -20.44 -5.14
C ARG A 3 -47.18 -20.97 -5.52
N ILE A 4 -46.88 -21.11 -6.84
CA ILE A 4 -45.60 -21.69 -7.28
C ILE A 4 -44.52 -20.61 -7.52
N ARG A 5 -44.90 -19.34 -7.76
CA ARG A 5 -43.93 -18.27 -8.07
C ARG A 5 -43.20 -17.69 -6.86
N VAL A 6 -43.70 -17.84 -5.62
CA VAL A 6 -43.08 -17.29 -4.41
C VAL A 6 -41.91 -18.17 -3.89
N LEU A 7 -42.00 -19.48 -4.12
CA LEU A 7 -40.94 -20.41 -3.67
C LEU A 7 -39.64 -20.30 -4.48
N PHE A 8 -39.69 -19.87 -5.75
CA PHE A 8 -38.50 -19.72 -6.58
C PHE A 8 -37.67 -18.47 -6.24
N VAL A 9 -38.32 -17.39 -5.76
CA VAL A 9 -37.65 -16.15 -5.40
C VAL A 9 -36.87 -16.29 -4.08
N VAL A 10 -37.41 -17.06 -3.14
CA VAL A 10 -36.75 -17.29 -1.83
C VAL A 10 -35.53 -18.22 -1.99
N ALA A 11 -35.60 -19.20 -2.91
CA ALA A 11 -34.46 -20.08 -3.18
C ALA A 11 -33.30 -19.35 -3.89
N LEU A 12 -33.57 -18.36 -4.74
CA LEU A 12 -32.53 -17.58 -5.42
C LEU A 12 -31.80 -16.61 -4.48
N MET A 13 -32.49 -16.07 -3.44
CA MET A 13 -31.85 -15.19 -2.45
C MET A 13 -31.02 -15.96 -1.42
N ALA A 14 -31.32 -17.22 -1.14
CA ALA A 14 -30.53 -18.05 -0.24
C ALA A 14 -29.20 -18.51 -0.86
N VAL A 15 -29.13 -18.64 -2.18
CA VAL A 15 -27.88 -19.03 -2.88
C VAL A 15 -26.90 -17.86 -3.01
N SER A 16 -27.40 -16.62 -3.12
CA SER A 16 -26.53 -15.44 -3.21
C SER A 16 -25.87 -15.05 -1.88
N SER A 17 -26.42 -15.42 -0.74
CA SER A 17 -25.81 -15.14 0.59
C SER A 17 -24.74 -16.16 0.99
N LEU A 18 -24.70 -17.34 0.40
CA LEU A 18 -23.66 -18.35 0.65
C LEU A 18 -22.37 -18.13 -0.17
N ALA A 19 -22.42 -17.37 -1.26
CA ALA A 19 -21.25 -17.09 -2.10
C ALA A 19 -20.34 -15.98 -1.56
N ILE A 20 -20.78 -15.19 -0.57
CA ILE A 20 -20.03 -14.04 -0.03
C ILE A 20 -19.08 -14.42 1.10
N ALA A 21 -19.24 -15.61 1.71
CA ALA A 21 -18.51 -16.00 2.91
C ALA A 21 -17.16 -16.72 2.65
N GLN A 22 -16.78 -16.98 1.41
CA GLN A 22 -15.73 -17.97 1.11
C GLN A 22 -14.38 -17.44 0.59
N ASP A 23 -14.18 -16.12 0.45
CA ASP A 23 -12.98 -15.57 -0.20
C ASP A 23 -12.12 -14.67 0.69
N SER A 24 -12.16 -14.82 2.01
CA SER A 24 -11.24 -14.13 2.91
C SER A 24 -10.17 -15.09 3.43
N MET A 25 -8.92 -14.77 3.17
CA MET A 25 -7.78 -15.46 3.78
C MET A 25 -7.59 -14.94 5.21
N LYS A 26 -7.43 -15.85 6.20
CA LYS A 26 -7.19 -15.51 7.60
C LYS A 26 -5.73 -15.77 7.97
N LYS A 27 -5.26 -15.06 8.98
CA LYS A 27 -3.94 -15.32 9.56
C LYS A 27 -3.85 -16.79 10.00
N GLY A 28 -2.82 -17.48 9.53
CA GLY A 28 -2.61 -18.92 9.74
C GLY A 28 -3.06 -19.81 8.59
N ASP A 29 -3.79 -19.28 7.61
CA ASP A 29 -4.13 -20.04 6.40
C ASP A 29 -2.89 -20.32 5.56
N LYS A 30 -2.94 -21.41 4.79
CA LYS A 30 -1.88 -21.73 3.83
C LYS A 30 -1.68 -20.57 2.86
N GLY A 31 -0.44 -20.13 2.71
CA GLY A 31 -0.07 -19.03 1.82
C GLY A 31 -0.13 -17.63 2.46
N TRP A 32 -0.65 -17.46 3.69
CA TRP A 32 -0.63 -16.17 4.39
C TRP A 32 0.77 -15.59 4.52
N THR A 33 1.71 -16.38 5.03
CA THR A 33 3.09 -15.93 5.24
C THR A 33 3.80 -15.61 3.92
N ASP A 34 3.53 -16.37 2.87
CA ASP A 34 4.12 -16.11 1.55
C ASP A 34 3.57 -14.84 0.93
N LEU A 35 2.25 -14.60 1.07
CA LEU A 35 1.61 -13.36 0.64
C LEU A 35 2.14 -12.17 1.45
N GLU A 36 2.26 -12.29 2.76
CA GLU A 36 2.80 -11.23 3.62
C GLU A 36 4.22 -10.81 3.18
N LYS A 37 5.10 -11.78 2.92
CA LYS A 37 6.45 -11.52 2.38
C LYS A 37 6.40 -10.84 1.00
N GLN A 38 5.55 -11.33 0.11
CA GLN A 38 5.37 -10.73 -1.23
C GLN A 38 4.92 -9.28 -1.14
N LEU A 39 3.93 -8.98 -0.29
CA LEU A 39 3.42 -7.63 -0.13
C LEU A 39 4.42 -6.72 0.59
N ALA A 40 5.20 -7.24 1.54
CA ALA A 40 6.29 -6.50 2.17
C ALA A 40 7.36 -6.09 1.15
N ASP A 41 7.75 -6.98 0.24
CA ASP A 41 8.71 -6.66 -0.82
C ASP A 41 8.16 -5.61 -1.79
N ILE A 42 6.89 -5.71 -2.19
CA ILE A 42 6.21 -4.69 -3.00
C ILE A 42 6.17 -3.34 -2.24
N ASN A 43 5.92 -3.36 -0.93
CA ASN A 43 5.90 -2.16 -0.10
C ASN A 43 7.27 -1.47 -0.06
N ASP A 44 8.33 -2.22 0.14
CA ASP A 44 9.69 -1.69 0.16
C ASP A 44 10.07 -1.05 -1.20
N GLN A 45 9.67 -1.66 -2.31
CA GLN A 45 9.84 -1.08 -3.64
C GLN A 45 9.00 0.17 -3.81
N TRP A 46 7.74 0.15 -3.37
CA TRP A 46 6.80 1.27 -3.47
C TRP A 46 7.29 2.51 -2.72
N VAL A 47 7.73 2.37 -1.48
CA VAL A 47 8.23 3.52 -0.71
C VAL A 47 9.63 3.96 -1.15
N CYS A 48 10.20 3.29 -2.14
CA CYS A 48 11.56 3.53 -2.59
C CYS A 48 12.57 3.39 -1.45
N ALA A 49 12.41 2.35 -0.65
CA ALA A 49 13.41 1.99 0.33
C ALA A 49 14.79 1.98 -0.34
N HIS A 50 15.78 2.55 0.34
CA HIS A 50 17.14 2.78 -0.20
C HIS A 50 17.77 1.55 -0.88
N LYS A 51 17.43 0.33 -0.43
CA LYS A 51 17.92 -0.91 -1.03
C LYS A 51 17.56 -1.09 -2.52
N TYR A 52 16.52 -0.41 -3.01
CA TYR A 52 16.04 -0.53 -4.39
C TYR A 52 16.42 0.67 -5.28
N HIS A 53 16.57 1.86 -4.69
CA HIS A 53 16.72 3.12 -5.45
C HIS A 53 17.84 3.99 -4.87
N LYS A 54 19.07 3.47 -4.88
CA LYS A 54 20.23 4.11 -4.22
C LYS A 54 20.69 5.39 -4.90
N ASP A 55 20.60 5.48 -6.21
CA ASP A 55 21.36 6.44 -6.98
C ASP A 55 20.51 7.49 -7.73
N HIS A 56 19.20 7.24 -7.93
CA HIS A 56 18.35 8.09 -8.74
C HIS A 56 16.96 8.27 -8.17
N ALA A 57 16.69 9.43 -7.56
CA ALA A 57 15.36 9.75 -7.03
C ALA A 57 14.27 9.73 -8.13
N GLN A 58 14.61 10.07 -9.38
CA GLN A 58 13.67 10.03 -10.50
C GLN A 58 13.26 8.60 -10.86
N ASP A 59 14.16 7.62 -10.79
CA ASP A 59 13.84 6.22 -11.08
C ASP A 59 12.75 5.70 -10.14
N CYS A 60 12.75 6.17 -8.88
CA CYS A 60 11.70 5.88 -7.92
C CYS A 60 10.34 6.43 -8.35
N VAL A 61 10.30 7.68 -8.79
CA VAL A 61 9.05 8.32 -9.24
C VAL A 61 8.51 7.61 -10.48
N ASP A 62 9.37 7.29 -11.43
CA ASP A 62 9.01 6.57 -12.65
C ASP A 62 8.49 5.17 -12.35
N PHE A 63 9.12 4.46 -11.42
CA PHE A 63 8.66 3.16 -10.95
C PHE A 63 7.27 3.26 -10.31
N LYS A 64 7.04 4.21 -9.40
CA LYS A 64 5.73 4.44 -8.76
C LYS A 64 4.66 4.74 -9.80
N ASN A 65 4.95 5.63 -10.75
CA ASN A 65 4.01 5.97 -11.81
C ASN A 65 3.60 4.74 -12.64
N LYS A 66 4.51 3.81 -12.85
CA LYS A 66 4.26 2.55 -13.57
C LYS A 66 3.44 1.54 -12.79
N ILE A 67 3.70 1.38 -11.48
CA ILE A 67 3.07 0.32 -10.67
C ILE A 67 1.77 0.75 -10.01
N TRP A 68 1.58 2.03 -9.70
CA TRP A 68 0.37 2.53 -9.11
C TRP A 68 -0.80 2.50 -10.09
N PRO A 69 -1.97 1.95 -9.72
CA PRO A 69 -3.18 2.12 -10.53
C PRO A 69 -3.62 3.59 -10.57
N ASP A 70 -4.41 3.97 -11.55
CA ASP A 70 -4.89 5.36 -11.67
C ASP A 70 -5.80 5.77 -10.51
N THR A 71 -6.38 4.79 -9.83
CA THR A 71 -7.18 4.98 -8.60
C THR A 71 -6.36 5.07 -7.33
N PHE A 72 -5.02 5.08 -7.42
CA PHE A 72 -4.16 5.21 -6.24
C PHE A 72 -4.40 6.53 -5.49
N PHE A 73 -4.41 6.47 -4.17
CA PHE A 73 -4.52 7.65 -3.32
C PHE A 73 -3.64 7.52 -2.06
N GLU A 74 -3.32 8.65 -1.46
CA GLU A 74 -2.71 8.73 -0.14
C GLU A 74 -3.50 9.67 0.76
N ILE A 75 -3.67 9.29 2.02
CA ILE A 75 -4.25 10.14 3.05
C ILE A 75 -3.11 10.61 3.98
N SER A 76 -2.91 11.93 4.04
CA SER A 76 -1.92 12.53 4.93
C SER A 76 -2.35 12.42 6.40
N ARG A 77 -1.44 12.75 7.34
CA ARG A 77 -1.77 12.81 8.77
C ARG A 77 -2.83 13.85 9.12
N GLN A 78 -3.02 14.84 8.28
CA GLN A 78 -4.04 15.88 8.43
C GLN A 78 -5.38 15.47 7.81
N GLY A 79 -5.45 14.27 7.20
CA GLY A 79 -6.64 13.78 6.53
C GLY A 79 -6.80 14.26 5.09
N GLU A 80 -5.80 14.93 4.52
CA GLU A 80 -5.82 15.35 3.12
C GLU A 80 -5.66 14.14 2.20
N VAL A 81 -6.52 14.04 1.21
CA VAL A 81 -6.48 12.98 0.20
C VAL A 81 -5.74 13.52 -1.03
N THR A 82 -4.71 12.81 -1.45
CA THR A 82 -3.91 13.12 -2.64
C THR A 82 -3.98 11.94 -3.61
N ASP A 83 -4.31 12.19 -4.85
CA ASP A 83 -4.37 11.17 -5.90
C ASP A 83 -2.98 10.87 -6.50
N LYS A 84 -2.93 9.84 -7.37
CA LYS A 84 -1.70 9.43 -8.06
C LYS A 84 -1.03 10.58 -8.81
N GLN A 85 -1.80 11.38 -9.55
CA GLN A 85 -1.23 12.40 -10.43
C GLN A 85 -0.53 13.50 -9.62
N GLU A 86 -1.19 13.98 -8.58
CA GLU A 86 -0.62 14.99 -7.70
C GLU A 86 0.57 14.43 -6.90
N MET A 87 0.51 13.17 -6.44
CA MET A 87 1.62 12.51 -5.77
C MET A 87 2.86 12.40 -6.68
N VAL A 88 2.69 11.94 -7.91
CA VAL A 88 3.78 11.84 -8.90
C VAL A 88 4.35 13.22 -9.19
N LYS A 89 3.51 14.23 -9.41
CA LYS A 89 3.93 15.60 -9.64
C LYS A 89 4.78 16.17 -8.50
N ARG A 90 4.31 16.03 -7.25
CA ARG A 90 5.03 16.49 -6.04
C ARG A 90 6.38 15.78 -5.90
N GLN A 91 6.41 14.46 -6.11
CA GLN A 91 7.62 13.67 -5.99
C GLN A 91 8.61 13.98 -7.11
N THR A 92 8.17 14.19 -8.34
CA THR A 92 9.02 14.63 -9.44
C THR A 92 9.66 15.99 -9.13
N ALA A 93 8.89 16.97 -8.68
CA ALA A 93 9.42 18.27 -8.30
C ALA A 93 10.46 18.16 -7.19
N THR A 94 10.26 17.26 -6.22
CA THR A 94 11.22 17.01 -5.14
C THR A 94 12.46 16.28 -5.65
N ALA A 95 12.30 15.28 -6.51
CA ALA A 95 13.40 14.50 -7.06
C ALA A 95 14.35 15.36 -7.91
N THR A 96 13.81 16.30 -8.69
CA THR A 96 14.59 17.22 -9.51
C THR A 96 15.27 18.34 -8.70
N ALA A 97 14.69 18.70 -7.55
CA ALA A 97 15.20 19.80 -6.71
C ALA A 97 16.25 19.35 -5.69
N ARG A 98 16.41 18.05 -5.43
CA ARG A 98 17.33 17.54 -4.41
C ARG A 98 18.47 16.74 -5.03
N PRO A 99 19.70 16.97 -4.59
CA PRO A 99 20.78 16.03 -4.86
C PRO A 99 20.41 14.65 -4.27
N VAL A 100 20.94 13.60 -4.85
CA VAL A 100 20.76 12.23 -4.33
C VAL A 100 21.04 12.22 -2.83
N SER A 101 20.06 11.75 -2.06
CA SER A 101 20.22 11.68 -0.61
C SER A 101 21.30 10.65 -0.26
N PRO A 102 22.32 11.02 0.53
CA PRO A 102 23.38 10.10 0.88
C PRO A 102 22.86 8.94 1.75
N GLY A 103 23.32 7.75 1.47
CA GLY A 103 23.18 6.59 2.36
C GLY A 103 21.73 6.20 2.67
N ASP A 104 21.38 6.12 3.94
CA ASP A 104 20.10 5.59 4.44
C ASP A 104 18.97 6.63 4.54
N ALA A 105 19.11 7.80 3.89
CA ALA A 105 18.07 8.83 3.89
C ALA A 105 16.80 8.36 3.12
N GLY A 106 15.65 8.79 3.60
CA GLY A 106 14.34 8.48 3.02
C GLY A 106 13.45 7.65 3.93
N PRO A 107 12.29 7.18 3.42
CA PRO A 107 11.40 6.30 4.16
C PRO A 107 12.04 4.92 4.34
N ASN A 108 11.95 4.40 5.56
CA ASN A 108 12.43 3.07 5.93
C ASN A 108 11.30 2.32 6.62
N PRO A 109 10.49 1.53 5.89
CA PRO A 109 9.42 0.74 6.47
C PRO A 109 9.99 -0.41 7.29
N GLN A 110 9.38 -0.65 8.44
CA GLN A 110 9.70 -1.70 9.39
C GLN A 110 8.42 -2.40 9.84
N ASP A 111 8.56 -3.60 10.40
CA ASP A 111 7.44 -4.31 11.04
C ASP A 111 6.20 -4.45 10.15
N PHE A 112 6.38 -4.71 8.85
CA PHE A 112 5.27 -4.96 7.95
C PHE A 112 4.42 -6.13 8.44
N LYS A 113 3.11 -5.92 8.50
CA LYS A 113 2.13 -6.93 8.95
C LYS A 113 0.94 -6.95 8.01
N LEU A 114 0.67 -8.08 7.41
CA LEU A 114 -0.58 -8.33 6.70
C LEU A 114 -1.72 -8.45 7.73
N MET A 115 -2.75 -7.64 7.57
CA MET A 115 -3.88 -7.55 8.50
C MET A 115 -5.10 -8.32 8.03
N ALA A 116 -5.43 -8.20 6.74
CA ALA A 116 -6.61 -8.82 6.16
C ALA A 116 -6.44 -9.01 4.66
N VAL A 117 -7.10 -10.05 4.12
CA VAL A 117 -7.21 -10.30 2.68
C VAL A 117 -8.67 -10.62 2.36
N TYR A 118 -9.23 -9.87 1.42
CA TYR A 118 -10.58 -10.05 0.92
C TYR A 118 -10.54 -10.13 -0.60
N ARG A 119 -10.63 -11.31 -1.17
CA ARG A 119 -10.51 -11.53 -2.62
C ARG A 119 -9.23 -10.89 -3.17
N ASP A 120 -9.39 -9.85 -3.97
CA ASP A 120 -8.32 -9.12 -4.66
C ASP A 120 -7.89 -7.86 -3.91
N VAL A 121 -8.23 -7.71 -2.62
CA VAL A 121 -7.82 -6.59 -1.77
C VAL A 121 -7.10 -7.12 -0.54
N ALA A 122 -5.94 -6.55 -0.23
CA ALA A 122 -5.19 -6.81 0.99
C ALA A 122 -4.92 -5.52 1.75
N LEU A 123 -5.04 -5.58 3.07
CA LEU A 123 -4.71 -4.51 4.00
C LEU A 123 -3.52 -4.93 4.84
N ALA A 124 -2.56 -4.03 4.99
CA ALA A 124 -1.37 -4.23 5.81
C ALA A 124 -1.03 -2.96 6.59
N THR A 125 -0.18 -3.09 7.58
CA THR A 125 0.42 -1.96 8.29
C THR A 125 1.93 -2.10 8.30
N ASP A 126 2.63 -0.97 8.34
CA ASP A 126 4.04 -0.90 8.68
C ASP A 126 4.32 0.31 9.60
N HIS A 127 5.47 0.28 10.25
CA HIS A 127 6.06 1.41 10.94
C HIS A 127 7.12 2.02 10.02
N THR A 128 6.85 3.21 9.49
CA THR A 128 7.80 3.90 8.60
C THR A 128 8.57 4.95 9.37
N VAL A 129 9.91 4.83 9.37
CA VAL A 129 10.85 5.80 9.91
C VAL A 129 11.39 6.64 8.76
N PHE A 130 11.21 7.96 8.84
CA PHE A 130 11.74 8.90 7.85
C PHE A 130 13.07 9.45 8.32
N LYS A 131 14.07 9.39 7.45
CA LYS A 131 15.43 9.85 7.75
C LYS A 131 15.89 10.90 6.75
N ALA A 132 16.59 11.91 7.23
CA ALA A 132 17.20 12.93 6.38
C ALA A 132 18.54 13.40 6.98
N PRO A 133 19.44 13.99 6.18
CA PRO A 133 20.64 14.62 6.69
C PRO A 133 20.28 15.87 7.52
N ASP A 134 20.90 16.03 8.67
CA ASP A 134 20.90 17.27 9.44
C ASP A 134 21.84 18.33 8.83
N ALA A 135 22.00 19.47 9.49
CA ALA A 135 22.87 20.55 9.03
C ALA A 135 24.36 20.15 8.93
N SER A 136 24.79 19.11 9.62
CA SER A 136 26.16 18.55 9.55
C SER A 136 26.32 17.48 8.47
N GLY A 137 25.24 17.09 7.80
CA GLY A 137 25.20 15.99 6.83
C GLY A 137 25.01 14.61 7.46
N LYS A 138 24.84 14.51 8.79
CA LYS A 138 24.57 13.24 9.47
C LYS A 138 23.12 12.83 9.25
N ILE A 139 22.89 11.56 8.91
CA ILE A 139 21.54 11.01 8.76
C ILE A 139 20.89 10.83 10.14
N VAL A 140 19.76 11.50 10.33
CA VAL A 140 18.97 11.47 11.56
C VAL A 140 17.52 11.10 11.26
N VAL A 141 16.82 10.55 12.25
CA VAL A 141 15.37 10.36 12.18
C VAL A 141 14.69 11.72 12.25
N THR A 142 13.90 12.03 11.25
CA THR A 142 13.15 13.29 11.18
C THR A 142 11.68 13.12 11.50
N ASP A 143 11.16 11.89 11.34
CA ASP A 143 9.74 11.62 11.53
C ASP A 143 9.47 10.11 11.59
N GLU A 144 8.31 9.72 12.17
CA GLU A 144 7.82 8.36 12.25
C GLU A 144 6.31 8.30 12.05
N ALA A 145 5.82 7.25 11.42
CA ALA A 145 4.38 7.02 11.26
C ALA A 145 4.06 5.52 11.22
N THR A 146 2.91 5.16 11.76
CA THR A 146 2.24 3.92 11.36
C THR A 146 1.50 4.20 10.07
N VAL A 147 1.71 3.36 9.06
CA VAL A 147 1.07 3.51 7.75
C VAL A 147 0.17 2.32 7.50
N LEU A 148 -1.11 2.60 7.23
CA LEU A 148 -2.04 1.61 6.68
C LEU A 148 -1.80 1.54 5.17
N ARG A 149 -1.56 0.34 4.66
CA ARG A 149 -1.31 0.05 3.25
C ARG A 149 -2.47 -0.73 2.66
N MET A 150 -2.88 -0.35 1.48
CA MET A 150 -3.86 -1.09 0.69
C MET A 150 -3.22 -1.58 -0.59
N PHE A 151 -3.43 -2.87 -0.88
CA PHE A 151 -3.00 -3.52 -2.11
C PHE A 151 -4.22 -4.06 -2.84
N VAL A 152 -4.15 -4.08 -4.17
CA VAL A 152 -5.17 -4.65 -5.04
C VAL A 152 -4.51 -5.61 -6.02
N LYS A 153 -5.19 -6.72 -6.31
CA LYS A 153 -4.73 -7.68 -7.30
C LYS A 153 -5.38 -7.37 -8.66
N LEU A 154 -4.59 -6.86 -9.59
CA LEU A 154 -5.00 -6.54 -10.95
C LEU A 154 -4.25 -7.45 -11.93
N ASP A 155 -4.97 -8.11 -12.82
CA ASP A 155 -4.41 -9.05 -13.81
C ASP A 155 -3.51 -10.12 -13.15
N GLY A 156 -3.95 -10.64 -12.00
CA GLY A 156 -3.24 -11.64 -11.23
C GLY A 156 -2.02 -11.15 -10.44
N LYS A 157 -1.70 -9.84 -10.48
CA LYS A 157 -0.54 -9.23 -9.80
C LYS A 157 -0.98 -8.25 -8.71
N TRP A 158 -0.38 -8.37 -7.55
CA TRP A 158 -0.58 -7.41 -6.47
C TRP A 158 0.09 -6.07 -6.79
N ARG A 159 -0.62 -4.98 -6.52
CA ARG A 159 -0.14 -3.61 -6.72
C ARG A 159 -0.55 -2.74 -5.54
N PRO A 160 0.25 -1.73 -5.16
CA PRO A 160 -0.19 -0.72 -4.20
C PRO A 160 -1.41 0.03 -4.72
N ALA A 161 -2.42 0.23 -3.88
CA ALA A 161 -3.65 0.93 -4.25
C ALA A 161 -3.90 2.17 -3.39
N GLY A 162 -3.28 2.26 -2.22
CA GLY A 162 -3.39 3.44 -1.38
C GLY A 162 -2.64 3.30 -0.06
N ALA A 163 -2.47 4.43 0.62
CA ALA A 163 -1.90 4.53 1.95
C ALA A 163 -2.62 5.56 2.81
N ALA A 164 -2.59 5.34 4.13
CA ALA A 164 -2.98 6.36 5.10
C ALA A 164 -1.92 6.45 6.21
N LEU A 165 -1.42 7.66 6.46
CA LEU A 165 -0.44 7.92 7.50
C LEU A 165 -1.15 8.21 8.83
N VAL A 166 -0.85 7.42 9.84
CA VAL A 166 -1.38 7.58 11.19
C VAL A 166 -0.25 8.11 12.08
N PRO A 167 -0.43 9.25 12.77
CA PRO A 167 0.58 9.74 13.69
C PRO A 167 0.88 8.71 14.80
N VAL A 168 2.15 8.51 15.12
CA VAL A 168 2.55 7.82 16.34
C VAL A 168 2.38 8.79 17.50
N LYS A 169 1.64 8.37 18.53
CA LYS A 169 1.44 9.18 19.75
C LYS A 169 2.61 9.05 20.69
#